data_5d626379e21093de74afdd992147eb7f
#
_entry.id   5d626379e21093de74afdd992147eb7f
#
_cell.length_a   1.000
_cell.length_b   1.000
_cell.length_c   1.000
_cell.angle_alpha   90.00
_cell.angle_beta   90.00
_cell.angle_gamma   90.00
#
_symmetry.space_group_name_H-M   'P 1'
#
loop_
_entity.id
_entity.type
_entity.pdbx_description
1 polymer ?
#
loop_
_entity_poly.entity_id
_entity_poly.type
_entity_poly.pdbx_seq_one_letter_code
_entity_poly.pdbx_strand_id
1 'polypeptide(L)'
;MMNKRIFLSPPFVDRAERAEVDSAFDSGYVAPCGPKVDQFEFELAKLSGRKYAVAVSSATAALELVFAHLKVDKTWIAIVPTLTFIATVSPACRLGAEPWFVDCDSTGNVDLKLLDKALADAAKTGRKILFVAVDLFGRCCNYDTIEKLCRKYKAKFVCDSAEAVGATFNGRPAGSTGLAAVYSFNGNKLITTSGGGAILTDDKKLADHVKKLSQQSREKALWYEHKEIAYNFRMSNLLAAVGLAQLSKMDKILKAKKSVREFYGRCAEGKHLELLPKVEGENNWLTIMLLRNSRERDSLIKFFEAENVETRPVWKPMHLQKVFKGCRVYGGKVSENLFSRGVCLASGAGLTEADFKRIAKVLDDFAAERK
;
A
#
# COMPACT_ATOMS: atom_id res chain seq x y z
N MET A 1 -0.15 26.34 26.32
CA MET A 1 0.42 26.07 24.98
C MET A 1 -0.27 24.84 24.43
N MET A 2 -0.79 24.89 23.18
CA MET A 2 -1.34 23.67 22.56
C MET A 2 -0.22 22.65 22.34
N ASN A 3 -0.47 21.40 22.72
CA ASN A 3 0.47 20.29 22.48
C ASN A 3 0.77 20.17 20.97
N LYS A 4 2.02 19.88 20.61
CA LYS A 4 2.39 19.60 19.23
C LYS A 4 1.54 18.45 18.67
N ARG A 5 1.07 18.58 17.41
CA ARG A 5 0.24 17.53 16.77
C ARG A 5 1.05 16.26 16.57
N ILE A 6 0.44 15.15 16.96
CA ILE A 6 0.92 13.80 16.60
C ILE A 6 0.14 13.36 15.35
N PHE A 7 0.86 13.17 14.24
CA PHE A 7 0.26 12.73 12.98
C PHE A 7 0.14 11.21 12.91
N LEU A 8 -0.78 10.73 12.07
CA LEU A 8 -1.11 9.31 11.92
C LEU A 8 0.11 8.46 11.54
N SER A 9 0.84 8.84 10.51
CA SER A 9 2.06 8.16 10.05
C SER A 9 2.93 9.17 9.30
N PRO A 10 3.58 10.11 10.03
CA PRO A 10 4.47 11.08 9.40
C PRO A 10 5.73 10.37 8.90
N PRO A 11 6.41 10.93 7.88
CA PRO A 11 7.69 10.41 7.41
C PRO A 11 8.74 10.48 8.52
N PHE A 12 9.57 9.44 8.60
CA PHE A 12 10.72 9.40 9.50
C PHE A 12 11.97 9.85 8.74
N VAL A 13 12.24 11.14 8.78
CA VAL A 13 13.36 11.79 8.05
C VAL A 13 14.38 12.38 9.02
N ASP A 14 15.65 12.35 8.62
CA ASP A 14 16.77 12.94 9.38
C ASP A 14 17.83 13.54 8.43
N ARG A 15 19.08 13.64 8.88
CA ARG A 15 20.17 14.21 8.06
C ARG A 15 20.58 13.34 6.87
N ALA A 16 20.26 12.04 6.89
CA ALA A 16 20.65 11.12 5.82
C ALA A 16 19.96 11.45 4.51
N GLU A 17 18.64 11.74 4.52
CA GLU A 17 17.91 12.14 3.31
C GLU A 17 18.46 13.44 2.74
N ARG A 18 18.81 14.40 3.61
CA ARG A 18 19.39 15.67 3.16
C ARG A 18 20.72 15.45 2.48
N ALA A 19 21.62 14.66 3.08
CA ALA A 19 22.93 14.36 2.49
C ALA A 19 22.83 13.67 1.13
N GLU A 20 21.91 12.73 0.97
CA GLU A 20 21.67 12.06 -0.31
C GLU A 20 21.11 13.00 -1.38
N VAL A 21 20.23 13.93 -1.01
CA VAL A 21 19.69 14.96 -1.91
C VAL A 21 20.79 15.96 -2.30
N ASP A 22 21.59 16.43 -1.37
CA ASP A 22 22.75 17.32 -1.63
C ASP A 22 23.71 16.64 -2.62
N SER A 23 24.04 15.34 -2.41
CA SER A 23 24.84 14.54 -3.35
C SER A 23 24.23 14.45 -4.76
N ALA A 24 22.90 14.38 -4.88
CA ALA A 24 22.25 14.37 -6.17
C ALA A 24 22.34 15.73 -6.87
N PHE A 25 22.22 16.85 -6.13
CA PHE A 25 22.47 18.19 -6.67
C PHE A 25 23.90 18.36 -7.14
N ASP A 26 24.90 17.94 -6.33
CA ASP A 26 26.32 18.02 -6.67
C ASP A 26 26.66 17.25 -7.95
N SER A 27 25.96 16.15 -8.20
CA SER A 27 26.12 15.36 -9.43
C SER A 27 25.55 16.01 -10.70
N GLY A 28 24.71 17.06 -10.56
CA GLY A 28 23.95 17.68 -11.64
C GLY A 28 22.76 16.87 -12.16
N TYR A 29 22.53 15.64 -11.66
CA TYR A 29 21.38 14.81 -12.05
C TYR A 29 20.17 15.09 -11.17
N VAL A 30 19.32 16.03 -11.58
CA VAL A 30 18.06 16.37 -10.88
C VAL A 30 16.79 15.88 -11.60
N ALA A 31 16.93 15.47 -12.87
CA ALA A 31 15.85 15.03 -13.76
C ALA A 31 15.36 13.59 -13.48
N PRO A 32 14.34 13.07 -14.21
CA PRO A 32 13.89 11.69 -14.11
C PRO A 32 14.86 10.65 -14.71
N CYS A 33 16.13 10.85 -14.51
CA CYS A 33 17.23 9.98 -14.91
C CYS A 33 18.44 10.25 -13.99
N GLY A 34 19.32 9.27 -13.83
CA GLY A 34 20.56 9.45 -13.09
C GLY A 34 20.89 8.26 -12.18
N PRO A 35 22.11 8.25 -11.62
CA PRO A 35 22.65 7.10 -10.90
C PRO A 35 21.85 6.73 -9.63
N LYS A 36 21.21 7.70 -8.96
CA LYS A 36 20.39 7.41 -7.78
C LYS A 36 19.12 6.63 -8.14
N VAL A 37 18.51 6.90 -9.29
CA VAL A 37 17.35 6.13 -9.77
C VAL A 37 17.76 4.69 -10.07
N ASP A 38 18.88 4.49 -10.79
CA ASP A 38 19.34 3.15 -11.13
C ASP A 38 19.74 2.35 -9.87
N GLN A 39 20.42 2.98 -8.92
CA GLN A 39 20.77 2.38 -7.63
C GLN A 39 19.52 2.04 -6.81
N PHE A 40 18.53 2.94 -6.76
CA PHE A 40 17.28 2.70 -6.03
C PHE A 40 16.50 1.53 -6.63
N GLU A 41 16.40 1.44 -7.96
CA GLU A 41 15.80 0.30 -8.66
C GLU A 41 16.52 -1.01 -8.31
N PHE A 42 17.85 -1.00 -8.30
CA PHE A 42 18.65 -2.18 -7.92
C PHE A 42 18.36 -2.63 -6.46
N GLU A 43 18.37 -1.71 -5.51
CA GLU A 43 18.09 -2.04 -4.10
C GLU A 43 16.63 -2.50 -3.90
N LEU A 44 15.67 -1.94 -4.62
CA LEU A 44 14.27 -2.39 -4.56
C LEU A 44 14.09 -3.79 -5.14
N ALA A 45 14.77 -4.12 -6.23
CA ALA A 45 14.76 -5.45 -6.82
C ALA A 45 15.31 -6.47 -5.81
N LYS A 46 16.44 -6.17 -5.17
CA LYS A 46 17.05 -6.99 -4.12
C LYS A 46 16.12 -7.16 -2.92
N LEU A 47 15.54 -6.06 -2.41
CA LEU A 47 14.64 -6.06 -1.26
C LEU A 47 13.41 -6.95 -1.49
N SER A 48 12.83 -6.88 -2.68
CA SER A 48 11.63 -7.65 -3.05
C SER A 48 11.92 -9.07 -3.51
N GLY A 49 13.19 -9.44 -3.71
CA GLY A 49 13.57 -10.72 -4.30
C GLY A 49 13.20 -10.86 -5.78
N ARG A 50 12.98 -9.73 -6.49
CA ARG A 50 12.67 -9.71 -7.92
C ARG A 50 13.91 -9.40 -8.76
N LYS A 51 13.85 -9.77 -10.03
CA LYS A 51 14.94 -9.47 -10.99
C LYS A 51 14.98 -8.01 -11.40
N TYR A 52 13.82 -7.35 -11.47
CA TYR A 52 13.69 -6.00 -11.99
C TYR A 52 12.79 -5.15 -11.09
N ALA A 53 13.19 -3.89 -10.90
CA ALA A 53 12.36 -2.84 -10.36
C ALA A 53 12.38 -1.64 -11.32
N VAL A 54 11.24 -0.94 -11.44
CA VAL A 54 11.13 0.29 -12.22
C VAL A 54 10.50 1.36 -11.33
N ALA A 55 11.29 2.37 -10.97
CA ALA A 55 10.87 3.47 -10.10
C ALA A 55 10.04 4.49 -10.88
N VAL A 56 8.89 4.86 -10.34
CA VAL A 56 7.89 5.74 -10.96
C VAL A 56 7.33 6.76 -9.98
N SER A 57 6.54 7.71 -10.46
CA SER A 57 6.03 8.86 -9.70
C SER A 57 5.03 8.50 -8.59
N SER A 58 4.39 7.33 -8.64
CA SER A 58 3.46 6.84 -7.60
C SER A 58 3.11 5.36 -7.81
N ALA A 59 2.58 4.69 -6.77
CA ALA A 59 2.03 3.34 -6.93
C ALA A 59 0.82 3.30 -7.88
N THR A 60 0.02 4.36 -7.92
CA THR A 60 -1.08 4.49 -8.89
C THR A 60 -0.56 4.47 -10.33
N ALA A 61 0.50 5.24 -10.60
CA ALA A 61 1.17 5.22 -11.90
C ALA A 61 1.79 3.85 -12.20
N ALA A 62 2.35 3.17 -11.18
CA ALA A 62 2.88 1.82 -11.33
C ALA A 62 1.79 0.82 -11.77
N LEU A 63 0.63 0.82 -11.10
CA LEU A 63 -0.51 -0.03 -11.49
C LEU A 63 -1.01 0.30 -12.89
N GLU A 64 -1.15 1.58 -13.23
CA GLU A 64 -1.61 2.02 -14.56
C GLU A 64 -0.65 1.54 -15.67
N LEU A 65 0.66 1.64 -15.47
CA LEU A 65 1.67 1.16 -16.42
C LEU A 65 1.61 -0.37 -16.59
N VAL A 66 1.44 -1.13 -15.52
CA VAL A 66 1.29 -2.59 -15.57
C VAL A 66 0.01 -2.97 -16.34
N PHE A 67 -1.11 -2.28 -16.07
CA PHE A 67 -2.38 -2.56 -16.75
C PHE A 67 -2.35 -2.11 -18.23
N ALA A 68 -1.67 -1.02 -18.55
CA ALA A 68 -1.42 -0.61 -19.93
C ALA A 68 -0.56 -1.64 -20.68
N HIS A 69 0.51 -2.18 -20.05
CA HIS A 69 1.29 -3.28 -20.61
C HIS A 69 0.43 -4.53 -20.90
N LEU A 70 -0.48 -4.87 -20.00
CA LEU A 70 -1.42 -5.99 -20.18
C LEU A 70 -2.51 -5.70 -21.21
N LYS A 71 -2.59 -4.45 -21.71
CA LYS A 71 -3.65 -3.98 -22.61
C LYS A 71 -5.03 -4.20 -22.00
N VAL A 72 -5.17 -3.81 -20.72
CA VAL A 72 -6.46 -3.83 -20.04
C VAL A 72 -7.41 -2.87 -20.73
N ASP A 73 -8.64 -3.34 -20.99
CA ASP A 73 -9.70 -2.60 -21.68
C ASP A 73 -11.09 -3.05 -21.18
N LYS A 74 -12.15 -2.65 -21.86
CA LYS A 74 -13.54 -3.01 -21.56
C LYS A 74 -13.85 -4.51 -21.62
N THR A 75 -12.97 -5.32 -22.19
CA THR A 75 -13.14 -6.79 -22.25
C THR A 75 -12.63 -7.49 -20.99
N TRP A 76 -12.07 -6.74 -20.03
CA TRP A 76 -11.54 -7.27 -18.79
C TRP A 76 -12.51 -7.10 -17.63
N ILE A 77 -12.42 -8.05 -16.69
CA ILE A 77 -12.96 -7.92 -15.34
C ILE A 77 -11.77 -7.71 -14.39
N ALA A 78 -11.82 -6.63 -13.60
CA ALA A 78 -10.85 -6.34 -12.56
C ALA A 78 -11.43 -6.76 -11.20
N ILE A 79 -10.97 -7.88 -10.66
CA ILE A 79 -11.35 -8.37 -9.33
C ILE A 79 -10.37 -7.77 -8.32
N VAL A 80 -10.89 -7.11 -7.28
CA VAL A 80 -10.09 -6.45 -6.24
C VAL A 80 -10.74 -6.62 -4.86
N PRO A 81 -9.96 -6.63 -3.77
CA PRO A 81 -10.53 -6.55 -2.42
C PRO A 81 -11.37 -5.29 -2.26
N THR A 82 -12.52 -5.39 -1.61
CA THR A 82 -13.34 -4.20 -1.36
C THR A 82 -12.76 -3.30 -0.26
N LEU A 83 -12.01 -3.89 0.70
CA LEU A 83 -11.28 -3.13 1.70
C LEU A 83 -9.89 -2.79 1.17
N THR A 84 -9.79 -1.65 0.51
CA THR A 84 -8.54 -1.14 -0.06
C THR A 84 -8.61 0.37 -0.29
N PHE A 85 -7.48 0.96 -0.66
CA PHE A 85 -7.43 2.32 -1.18
C PHE A 85 -7.87 2.36 -2.65
N ILE A 86 -8.53 3.44 -3.07
CA ILE A 86 -9.10 3.55 -4.43
C ILE A 86 -8.07 3.38 -5.55
N ALA A 87 -6.79 3.69 -5.29
CA ALA A 87 -5.73 3.56 -6.28
C ALA A 87 -5.54 2.13 -6.80
N THR A 88 -5.92 1.11 -6.02
CA THR A 88 -5.86 -0.30 -6.44
C THR A 88 -6.75 -0.60 -7.64
N VAL A 89 -7.91 0.04 -7.73
CA VAL A 89 -8.93 -0.26 -8.75
C VAL A 89 -9.05 0.82 -9.83
N SER A 90 -8.81 2.09 -9.49
CA SER A 90 -9.06 3.22 -10.40
C SER A 90 -8.31 3.14 -11.72
N PRO A 91 -7.04 2.69 -11.81
CA PRO A 91 -6.35 2.58 -13.10
C PRO A 91 -7.02 1.56 -14.03
N ALA A 92 -7.47 0.41 -13.52
CA ALA A 92 -8.18 -0.58 -14.32
C ALA A 92 -9.52 -0.03 -14.84
N CYS A 93 -10.27 0.69 -14.00
CA CYS A 93 -11.53 1.34 -14.40
C CYS A 93 -11.31 2.43 -15.46
N ARG A 94 -10.25 3.23 -15.34
CA ARG A 94 -9.89 4.26 -16.34
C ARG A 94 -9.60 3.66 -17.71
N LEU A 95 -9.00 2.47 -17.73
CA LEU A 95 -8.76 1.69 -18.95
C LEU A 95 -10.02 0.93 -19.45
N GLY A 96 -11.14 1.01 -18.73
CA GLY A 96 -12.43 0.46 -19.13
C GLY A 96 -12.78 -0.89 -18.52
N ALA A 97 -11.92 -1.51 -17.69
CA ALA A 97 -12.25 -2.78 -17.05
C ALA A 97 -13.43 -2.64 -16.07
N GLU A 98 -14.26 -3.68 -16.01
CA GLU A 98 -15.39 -3.76 -15.07
C GLU A 98 -14.87 -4.19 -13.67
N PRO A 99 -15.07 -3.39 -12.61
CA PRO A 99 -14.63 -3.76 -11.29
C PRO A 99 -15.60 -4.72 -10.61
N TRP A 100 -15.06 -5.82 -10.04
CA TRP A 100 -15.75 -6.73 -9.13
C TRP A 100 -15.05 -6.73 -7.79
N PHE A 101 -15.80 -6.60 -6.71
CA PHE A 101 -15.27 -6.49 -5.36
C PHE A 101 -15.41 -7.79 -4.58
N VAL A 102 -14.38 -8.12 -3.80
CA VAL A 102 -14.36 -9.30 -2.92
C VAL A 102 -14.13 -8.84 -1.49
N ASP A 103 -14.89 -9.37 -0.55
CA ASP A 103 -14.75 -9.06 0.88
C ASP A 103 -13.41 -9.55 1.43
N CYS A 104 -13.06 -9.06 2.59
CA CYS A 104 -11.90 -9.51 3.34
C CYS A 104 -12.28 -10.53 4.42
N ASP A 105 -11.28 -11.20 4.97
CA ASP A 105 -11.37 -11.99 6.19
C ASP A 105 -11.17 -11.10 7.44
N SER A 106 -11.11 -11.72 8.63
CA SER A 106 -10.93 -11.02 9.90
C SER A 106 -9.57 -10.31 10.04
N THR A 107 -8.60 -10.61 9.20
CA THR A 107 -7.28 -9.95 9.18
C THR A 107 -7.28 -8.67 8.32
N GLY A 108 -8.31 -8.47 7.50
CA GLY A 108 -8.42 -7.40 6.53
C GLY A 108 -7.92 -7.77 5.12
N ASN A 109 -7.26 -8.93 4.96
CA ASN A 109 -6.85 -9.43 3.66
C ASN A 109 -8.01 -10.11 2.92
N VAL A 110 -7.89 -10.28 1.60
CA VAL A 110 -8.96 -10.87 0.76
C VAL A 110 -9.40 -12.24 1.28
N ASP A 111 -10.72 -12.46 1.39
CA ASP A 111 -11.30 -13.78 1.69
C ASP A 111 -11.09 -14.73 0.51
N LEU A 112 -10.34 -15.81 0.74
CA LEU A 112 -9.92 -16.74 -0.32
C LEU A 112 -11.08 -17.59 -0.87
N LYS A 113 -12.13 -17.86 -0.06
CA LYS A 113 -13.31 -18.61 -0.52
C LYS A 113 -14.17 -17.74 -1.44
N LEU A 114 -14.35 -16.48 -1.06
CA LEU A 114 -15.06 -15.50 -1.89
C LEU A 114 -14.27 -15.18 -3.15
N LEU A 115 -12.93 -15.14 -3.08
CA LEU A 115 -12.07 -14.97 -4.25
C LEU A 115 -12.21 -16.14 -5.22
N ASP A 116 -12.18 -17.41 -4.76
CA ASP A 116 -12.38 -18.59 -5.62
C ASP A 116 -13.74 -18.51 -6.35
N LYS A 117 -14.80 -18.12 -5.63
CA LYS A 117 -16.14 -17.92 -6.23
C LYS A 117 -16.13 -16.80 -7.27
N ALA A 118 -15.53 -15.65 -6.96
CA ALA A 118 -15.48 -14.51 -7.89
C ALA A 118 -14.71 -14.85 -9.17
N LEU A 119 -13.56 -15.53 -9.03
CA LEU A 119 -12.76 -16.00 -10.17
C LEU A 119 -13.51 -17.06 -11.01
N ALA A 120 -14.21 -18.00 -10.36
CA ALA A 120 -15.02 -19.00 -11.05
C ALA A 120 -16.15 -18.37 -11.86
N ASP A 121 -16.85 -17.39 -11.29
CA ASP A 121 -17.94 -16.69 -11.99
C ASP A 121 -17.39 -15.80 -13.11
N ALA A 122 -16.26 -15.15 -12.92
CA ALA A 122 -15.61 -14.38 -13.98
C ALA A 122 -15.15 -15.27 -15.15
N ALA A 123 -14.61 -16.46 -14.86
CA ALA A 123 -14.20 -17.42 -15.90
C ALA A 123 -15.36 -17.88 -16.79
N LYS A 124 -16.59 -18.02 -16.26
CA LYS A 124 -17.79 -18.36 -17.02
C LYS A 124 -18.20 -17.29 -18.04
N THR A 125 -17.75 -16.04 -17.85
CA THR A 125 -18.09 -14.94 -18.78
C THR A 125 -17.31 -14.98 -20.09
N GLY A 126 -16.21 -15.75 -20.15
CA GLY A 126 -15.27 -15.76 -21.26
C GLY A 126 -14.39 -14.51 -21.38
N ARG A 127 -14.53 -13.55 -20.48
CA ARG A 127 -13.73 -12.30 -20.44
C ARG A 127 -12.36 -12.54 -19.81
N LYS A 128 -11.41 -11.65 -20.12
CA LYS A 128 -10.10 -11.65 -19.48
C LYS A 128 -10.24 -11.22 -18.01
N ILE A 129 -9.44 -11.83 -17.13
CA ILE A 129 -9.52 -11.60 -15.69
C ILE A 129 -8.20 -11.01 -15.20
N LEU A 130 -8.30 -9.86 -14.53
CA LEU A 130 -7.25 -9.26 -13.73
C LEU A 130 -7.64 -9.41 -12.26
N PHE A 131 -6.80 -10.03 -11.44
CA PHE A 131 -6.93 -9.99 -10.00
C PHE A 131 -5.81 -9.12 -9.42
N VAL A 132 -6.17 -8.15 -8.57
CA VAL A 132 -5.21 -7.34 -7.83
C VAL A 132 -5.36 -7.65 -6.35
N ALA A 133 -4.41 -8.39 -5.79
CA ALA A 133 -4.33 -8.57 -4.33
C ALA A 133 -3.82 -7.28 -3.67
N VAL A 134 -4.15 -7.09 -2.40
CA VAL A 134 -3.67 -5.95 -1.61
C VAL A 134 -3.07 -6.46 -0.31
N ASP A 135 -1.82 -6.14 -0.07
CA ASP A 135 -1.13 -6.38 1.20
C ASP A 135 -1.50 -5.26 2.20
N LEU A 136 -2.75 -5.31 2.69
CA LEU A 136 -3.37 -4.21 3.41
C LEU A 136 -2.75 -3.98 4.80
N PHE A 137 -2.52 -2.73 5.17
CA PHE A 137 -1.93 -2.29 6.45
C PHE A 137 -0.56 -2.89 6.75
N GLY A 138 0.16 -3.33 5.70
CA GLY A 138 1.47 -3.95 5.86
C GLY A 138 1.43 -5.45 6.15
N ARG A 139 0.36 -6.12 5.76
CA ARG A 139 0.10 -7.56 5.95
C ARG A 139 0.03 -8.25 4.62
N CYS A 140 0.98 -9.15 4.36
CA CYS A 140 0.96 -9.93 3.13
C CYS A 140 -0.28 -10.82 3.04
N CYS A 141 -0.86 -10.92 1.85
CA CYS A 141 -1.88 -11.89 1.52
C CYS A 141 -1.30 -13.32 1.52
N ASN A 142 -2.18 -14.32 1.50
CA ASN A 142 -1.77 -15.71 1.27
C ASN A 142 -1.39 -15.91 -0.21
N TYR A 143 -0.15 -15.62 -0.54
CA TYR A 143 0.37 -15.67 -1.91
C TYR A 143 0.22 -17.03 -2.55
N ASP A 144 0.50 -18.12 -1.82
CA ASP A 144 0.49 -19.48 -2.36
C ASP A 144 -0.91 -19.89 -2.83
N THR A 145 -1.94 -19.57 -2.04
CA THR A 145 -3.32 -19.86 -2.41
C THR A 145 -3.80 -18.98 -3.55
N ILE A 146 -3.48 -17.68 -3.51
CA ILE A 146 -3.84 -16.73 -4.57
C ILE A 146 -3.22 -17.14 -5.91
N GLU A 147 -1.92 -17.48 -5.93
CA GLU A 147 -1.23 -17.95 -7.14
C GLU A 147 -1.88 -19.21 -7.72
N LYS A 148 -2.28 -20.18 -6.86
CA LYS A 148 -3.01 -21.39 -7.30
C LYS A 148 -4.36 -21.03 -7.89
N LEU A 149 -5.14 -20.17 -7.26
CA LEU A 149 -6.45 -19.74 -7.76
C LEU A 149 -6.34 -18.99 -9.09
N CYS A 150 -5.43 -18.03 -9.18
CA CYS A 150 -5.22 -17.27 -10.41
C CYS A 150 -4.78 -18.17 -11.58
N ARG A 151 -3.93 -19.16 -11.31
CA ARG A 151 -3.52 -20.17 -12.31
C ARG A 151 -4.69 -21.04 -12.75
N LYS A 152 -5.52 -21.53 -11.81
CA LYS A 152 -6.72 -22.34 -12.05
C LYS A 152 -7.69 -21.64 -13.01
N TYR A 153 -7.91 -20.34 -12.81
CA TYR A 153 -8.87 -19.55 -13.61
C TYR A 153 -8.23 -18.70 -14.71
N LYS A 154 -6.93 -18.88 -14.98
CA LYS A 154 -6.17 -18.12 -15.99
C LYS A 154 -6.24 -16.61 -15.79
N ALA A 155 -6.37 -16.15 -14.54
CA ALA A 155 -6.38 -14.74 -14.19
C ALA A 155 -4.96 -14.18 -14.19
N LYS A 156 -4.78 -12.94 -14.68
CA LYS A 156 -3.54 -12.19 -14.47
C LYS A 156 -3.51 -11.67 -13.05
N PHE A 157 -2.44 -11.98 -12.33
CA PHE A 157 -2.28 -11.62 -10.93
C PHE A 157 -1.25 -10.50 -10.76
N VAL A 158 -1.67 -9.39 -10.16
CA VAL A 158 -0.83 -8.25 -9.76
C VAL A 158 -1.00 -8.03 -8.26
N CYS A 159 0.07 -7.73 -7.53
CA CYS A 159 0.02 -7.48 -6.09
C CYS A 159 0.22 -5.99 -5.78
N ASP A 160 -0.74 -5.37 -5.14
CA ASP A 160 -0.61 -4.04 -4.58
C ASP A 160 -0.01 -4.14 -3.16
N SER A 161 1.32 -4.10 -3.10
CA SER A 161 2.10 -4.10 -1.86
C SER A 161 2.47 -2.68 -1.41
N ALA A 162 1.67 -1.67 -1.79
CA ALA A 162 1.90 -0.25 -1.49
C ALA A 162 2.02 0.07 0.01
N GLU A 163 1.59 -0.83 0.87
CA GLU A 163 1.61 -0.67 2.33
C GLU A 163 2.55 -1.67 3.02
N ALA A 164 3.18 -2.57 2.26
CA ALA A 164 3.83 -3.76 2.81
C ALA A 164 5.34 -3.84 2.58
N VAL A 165 6.01 -2.73 2.25
CA VAL A 165 7.48 -2.72 2.16
C VAL A 165 8.09 -3.28 3.45
N GLY A 166 8.99 -4.27 3.33
CA GLY A 166 9.63 -4.94 4.46
C GLY A 166 8.78 -5.98 5.19
N ALA A 167 7.52 -6.20 4.78
CA ALA A 167 6.71 -7.33 5.27
C ALA A 167 7.09 -8.63 4.54
N THR A 168 6.71 -9.78 5.13
CA THR A 168 6.96 -11.09 4.55
C THR A 168 5.76 -12.02 4.69
N PHE A 169 5.62 -12.97 3.77
CA PHE A 169 4.72 -14.12 3.85
C PHE A 169 5.53 -15.41 3.76
N ASN A 170 5.56 -16.21 4.83
CA ASN A 170 6.36 -17.46 4.90
C ASN A 170 7.83 -17.22 4.47
N GLY A 171 8.45 -16.12 4.91
CA GLY A 171 9.81 -15.74 4.54
C GLY A 171 9.96 -15.11 3.14
N ARG A 172 8.93 -15.09 2.31
CA ARG A 172 8.91 -14.42 1.01
C ARG A 172 8.63 -12.92 1.21
N PRO A 173 9.45 -12.00 0.69
CA PRO A 173 9.20 -10.57 0.81
C PRO A 173 7.87 -10.16 0.17
N ALA A 174 7.20 -9.16 0.74
CA ALA A 174 6.15 -8.44 0.03
C ALA A 174 6.69 -7.95 -1.32
N GLY A 175 5.84 -7.98 -2.37
CA GLY A 175 6.29 -7.64 -3.72
C GLY A 175 6.89 -8.81 -4.52
N SER A 176 7.16 -9.97 -3.89
CA SER A 176 7.77 -11.15 -4.56
C SER A 176 6.77 -12.01 -5.33
N THR A 177 5.50 -11.65 -5.41
CA THR A 177 4.43 -12.48 -5.99
C THR A 177 3.75 -11.84 -7.20
N GLY A 178 3.00 -12.65 -7.95
CA GLY A 178 2.26 -12.22 -9.15
C GLY A 178 3.13 -11.94 -10.36
N LEU A 179 2.51 -11.56 -11.46
CA LEU A 179 3.19 -11.10 -12.68
C LEU A 179 4.03 -9.85 -12.41
N ALA A 180 3.48 -8.95 -11.62
CA ALA A 180 4.11 -7.78 -11.08
C ALA A 180 3.55 -7.45 -9.70
N ALA A 181 4.34 -6.76 -8.89
CA ALA A 181 3.88 -6.11 -7.68
C ALA A 181 4.22 -4.63 -7.70
N VAL A 182 3.57 -3.83 -6.85
CA VAL A 182 3.85 -2.41 -6.75
C VAL A 182 4.15 -1.99 -5.31
N TYR A 183 5.12 -1.11 -5.13
CA TYR A 183 5.40 -0.41 -3.89
C TYR A 183 4.97 1.06 -3.98
N SER A 184 4.65 1.66 -2.83
CA SER A 184 4.40 3.09 -2.68
C SER A 184 5.41 3.72 -1.73
N PHE A 185 5.88 4.89 -2.10
CA PHE A 185 6.76 5.73 -1.30
C PHE A 185 6.13 7.10 -1.04
N ASN A 186 4.79 7.16 -0.97
CA ASN A 186 4.08 8.38 -0.57
C ASN A 186 4.51 8.81 0.84
N GLY A 187 4.33 10.09 1.19
CA GLY A 187 4.82 10.69 2.43
C GLY A 187 4.44 9.98 3.73
N ASN A 188 3.32 9.26 3.74
CA ASN A 188 2.80 8.55 4.92
C ASN A 188 3.14 7.04 4.96
N LYS A 189 3.86 6.50 3.97
CA LYS A 189 4.20 5.08 3.90
C LYS A 189 5.34 4.70 4.85
N LEU A 190 5.65 3.40 4.95
CA LEU A 190 6.71 2.91 5.85
C LEU A 190 8.04 3.63 5.58
N ILE A 191 8.42 3.70 4.30
CA ILE A 191 9.51 4.52 3.78
C ILE A 191 8.94 5.47 2.73
N THR A 192 9.54 6.64 2.58
CA THR A 192 9.04 7.69 1.68
C THR A 192 10.10 8.19 0.73
N THR A 193 9.64 8.64 -0.45
CA THR A 193 10.39 9.51 -1.36
C THR A 193 9.65 10.84 -1.57
N SER A 194 8.87 11.34 -0.58
CA SER A 194 7.86 12.39 -0.73
C SER A 194 6.65 11.92 -1.54
N GLY A 195 6.81 11.63 -2.79
CA GLY A 195 5.93 10.87 -3.67
C GLY A 195 6.74 9.90 -4.49
N GLY A 196 6.17 8.75 -4.82
CA GLY A 196 6.87 7.72 -5.58
C GLY A 196 6.20 6.37 -5.49
N GLY A 197 6.65 5.47 -6.34
CA GLY A 197 6.30 4.06 -6.36
C GLY A 197 7.30 3.27 -7.17
N ALA A 198 7.13 1.96 -7.19
CA ALA A 198 7.93 1.08 -8.04
C ALA A 198 7.09 -0.09 -8.54
N ILE A 199 7.43 -0.58 -9.73
CA ILE A 199 6.96 -1.84 -10.29
C ILE A 199 8.06 -2.86 -10.06
N LEU A 200 7.70 -4.05 -9.58
CA LEU A 200 8.59 -5.16 -9.24
C LEU A 200 8.18 -6.38 -10.07
N THR A 201 9.10 -6.99 -10.80
CA THR A 201 8.78 -8.12 -11.67
C THR A 201 10.01 -8.98 -12.02
N ASP A 202 9.77 -10.21 -12.41
CA ASP A 202 10.80 -11.09 -13.01
C ASP A 202 10.74 -11.13 -14.53
N ASP A 203 9.69 -10.52 -15.11
CA ASP A 203 9.51 -10.46 -16.57
C ASP A 203 10.24 -9.26 -17.17
N LYS A 204 11.35 -9.56 -17.87
CA LYS A 204 12.14 -8.52 -18.54
C LYS A 204 11.35 -7.73 -19.56
N LYS A 205 10.43 -8.37 -20.30
CA LYS A 205 9.61 -7.67 -21.32
C LYS A 205 8.65 -6.68 -20.67
N LEU A 206 8.05 -7.07 -19.53
CA LEU A 206 7.24 -6.16 -18.74
C LEU A 206 8.09 -4.99 -18.21
N ALA A 207 9.22 -5.27 -17.56
CA ALA A 207 10.10 -4.24 -17.01
C ALA A 207 10.56 -3.23 -18.08
N ASP A 208 11.05 -3.69 -19.22
CA ASP A 208 11.49 -2.84 -20.32
C ASP A 208 10.33 -2.00 -20.87
N HIS A 209 9.15 -2.59 -21.06
CA HIS A 209 7.98 -1.90 -21.61
C HIS A 209 7.42 -0.86 -20.65
N VAL A 210 7.24 -1.16 -19.35
CA VAL A 210 6.75 -0.16 -18.39
C VAL A 210 7.76 0.96 -18.16
N LYS A 211 9.08 0.67 -18.24
CA LYS A 211 10.12 1.69 -18.21
C LYS A 211 9.99 2.61 -19.41
N LYS A 212 9.80 2.07 -20.62
CA LYS A 212 9.55 2.83 -21.84
C LYS A 212 8.27 3.66 -21.75
N LEU A 213 7.15 3.04 -21.35
CA LEU A 213 5.86 3.73 -21.15
C LEU A 213 5.97 4.89 -20.15
N SER A 214 6.76 4.75 -19.08
CA SER A 214 6.95 5.79 -18.07
C SER A 214 7.72 7.02 -18.57
N GLN A 215 8.35 6.92 -19.76
CA GLN A 215 9.16 7.95 -20.42
C GLN A 215 8.62 8.28 -21.82
N GLN A 216 7.31 8.48 -21.94
CA GLN A 216 6.57 8.84 -23.15
C GLN A 216 6.76 7.87 -24.34
N SER A 217 7.18 6.64 -24.11
CA SER A 217 7.52 5.63 -25.15
C SER A 217 8.49 6.15 -26.22
N ARG A 218 9.45 6.98 -25.80
CA ARG A 218 10.47 7.53 -26.68
C ARG A 218 11.33 6.42 -27.28
N GLU A 219 11.52 6.47 -28.61
CA GLU A 219 12.40 5.57 -29.36
C GLU A 219 13.86 6.08 -29.35
N LYS A 220 14.81 5.17 -29.65
CA LYS A 220 16.21 5.54 -29.85
C LYS A 220 16.38 6.16 -31.25
N ALA A 221 16.26 7.47 -31.36
CA ALA A 221 16.46 8.23 -32.57
C ALA A 221 17.11 9.58 -32.24
N LEU A 222 17.66 10.28 -33.28
CA LEU A 222 18.22 11.64 -33.11
C LEU A 222 17.14 12.70 -32.85
N TRP A 223 15.91 12.42 -33.22
CA TRP A 223 14.72 13.25 -32.99
C TRP A 223 13.79 12.57 -32.00
N TYR A 224 12.74 13.25 -31.53
CA TYR A 224 11.70 12.66 -30.71
C TYR A 224 10.77 11.80 -31.58
N GLU A 225 10.97 10.50 -31.54
CA GLU A 225 10.15 9.49 -32.21
C GLU A 225 9.32 8.73 -31.21
N HIS A 226 8.03 8.59 -31.44
CA HIS A 226 7.07 7.89 -30.59
C HIS A 226 6.20 6.94 -31.42
N LYS A 227 6.17 5.65 -31.08
CA LYS A 227 5.33 4.62 -31.74
C LYS A 227 4.11 4.24 -30.92
N GLU A 228 4.01 4.74 -29.69
CA GLU A 228 2.98 4.40 -28.73
C GLU A 228 2.67 5.63 -27.86
N ILE A 229 1.37 5.85 -27.57
CA ILE A 229 0.95 6.88 -26.62
C ILE A 229 1.27 6.40 -25.21
N ALA A 230 1.93 7.22 -24.41
CA ALA A 230 2.45 6.84 -23.12
C ALA A 230 2.48 8.02 -22.12
N TYR A 231 3.21 7.87 -21.02
CA TYR A 231 3.12 8.70 -19.84
C TYR A 231 4.45 9.37 -19.50
N ASN A 232 4.39 10.38 -18.68
CA ASN A 232 5.54 10.95 -17.99
C ASN A 232 5.46 10.58 -16.49
N PHE A 233 5.80 9.32 -16.17
CA PHE A 233 5.66 8.76 -14.83
C PHE A 233 6.98 8.32 -14.21
N ARG A 234 8.11 8.68 -14.79
CA ARG A 234 9.42 8.30 -14.25
C ARG A 234 9.73 9.04 -12.93
N MET A 235 10.32 8.37 -11.96
CA MET A 235 10.80 8.99 -10.72
C MET A 235 12.01 9.89 -11.00
N SER A 236 12.12 11.04 -10.33
CA SER A 236 13.30 11.90 -10.43
C SER A 236 14.47 11.36 -9.59
N ASN A 237 15.70 11.73 -9.97
CA ASN A 237 16.91 11.34 -9.26
C ASN A 237 16.95 11.89 -7.81
N LEU A 238 16.36 13.07 -7.58
CA LEU A 238 16.23 13.64 -6.23
C LEU A 238 15.34 12.78 -5.31
N LEU A 239 14.19 12.31 -5.81
CA LEU A 239 13.30 11.47 -5.03
C LEU A 239 13.91 10.08 -4.78
N ALA A 240 14.64 9.55 -5.75
CA ALA A 240 15.38 8.30 -5.59
C ALA A 240 16.49 8.42 -4.54
N ALA A 241 17.18 9.57 -4.45
CA ALA A 241 18.16 9.85 -3.40
C ALA A 241 17.53 9.79 -2.01
N VAL A 242 16.35 10.41 -1.81
CA VAL A 242 15.59 10.26 -0.56
C VAL A 242 15.28 8.79 -0.27
N GLY A 243 14.87 8.04 -1.30
CA GLY A 243 14.55 6.61 -1.18
C GLY A 243 15.74 5.76 -0.72
N LEU A 244 16.93 6.03 -1.22
CA LEU A 244 18.16 5.34 -0.81
C LEU A 244 18.47 5.57 0.67
N ALA A 245 18.37 6.81 1.16
CA ALA A 245 18.53 7.13 2.56
C ALA A 245 17.47 6.41 3.43
N GLN A 246 16.22 6.34 2.97
CA GLN A 246 15.15 5.63 3.68
C GLN A 246 15.41 4.11 3.73
N LEU A 247 15.88 3.51 2.65
CA LEU A 247 16.23 2.08 2.61
C LEU A 247 17.37 1.76 3.59
N SER A 248 18.38 2.62 3.72
CA SER A 248 19.52 2.39 4.62
C SER A 248 19.14 2.30 6.09
N LYS A 249 17.97 2.85 6.48
CA LYS A 249 17.48 2.83 7.88
C LYS A 249 16.17 2.05 8.04
N MET A 250 15.79 1.23 7.06
CA MET A 250 14.53 0.49 7.07
C MET A 250 14.37 -0.39 8.31
N ASP A 251 15.41 -1.10 8.76
CA ASP A 251 15.36 -1.93 9.96
C ASP A 251 15.04 -1.13 11.22
N LYS A 252 15.58 0.08 11.34
CA LYS A 252 15.27 1.00 12.44
C LYS A 252 13.80 1.40 12.42
N ILE A 253 13.27 1.70 11.23
CA ILE A 253 11.85 2.06 11.04
C ILE A 253 10.94 0.88 11.41
N LEU A 254 11.24 -0.33 10.91
CA LEU A 254 10.47 -1.55 11.20
C LEU A 254 10.45 -1.86 12.71
N LYS A 255 11.59 -1.76 13.39
CA LYS A 255 11.68 -1.93 14.86
C LYS A 255 10.81 -0.91 15.59
N ALA A 256 10.86 0.36 15.20
CA ALA A 256 10.03 1.40 15.80
C ALA A 256 8.53 1.14 15.58
N LYS A 257 8.12 0.76 14.38
CA LYS A 257 6.72 0.40 14.07
C LYS A 257 6.22 -0.79 14.91
N LYS A 258 7.06 -1.81 15.08
CA LYS A 258 6.77 -2.95 15.96
C LYS A 258 6.57 -2.51 17.41
N SER A 259 7.46 -1.65 17.93
CA SER A 259 7.35 -1.12 19.29
C SER A 259 6.07 -0.30 19.50
N VAL A 260 5.65 0.48 18.49
CA VAL A 260 4.36 1.21 18.52
C VAL A 260 3.18 0.25 18.65
N ARG A 261 3.14 -0.82 17.85
CA ARG A 261 2.07 -1.81 17.95
C ARG A 261 2.05 -2.51 19.31
N GLU A 262 3.21 -2.89 19.82
CA GLU A 262 3.34 -3.52 21.16
C GLU A 262 2.89 -2.56 22.27
N PHE A 263 3.21 -1.27 22.16
CA PHE A 263 2.71 -0.25 23.08
C PHE A 263 1.18 -0.20 23.08
N TYR A 264 0.52 -0.13 21.92
CA TYR A 264 -0.95 -0.15 21.86
C TYR A 264 -1.54 -1.45 22.38
N GLY A 265 -0.87 -2.58 22.21
CA GLY A 265 -1.26 -3.87 22.80
C GLY A 265 -1.34 -3.77 24.32
N ARG A 266 -0.28 -3.28 24.97
CA ARG A 266 -0.27 -3.04 26.43
C ARG A 266 -1.34 -2.05 26.88
N CYS A 267 -1.55 -0.97 26.13
CA CYS A 267 -2.60 0.01 26.46
C CYS A 267 -4.03 -0.58 26.35
N ALA A 268 -4.23 -1.56 25.50
CA ALA A 268 -5.55 -2.19 25.29
C ALA A 268 -5.91 -3.23 26.38
N GLU A 269 -4.92 -3.79 27.07
CA GLU A 269 -5.11 -4.82 28.09
C GLU A 269 -6.04 -4.34 29.21
N GLY A 270 -7.06 -5.16 29.56
CA GLY A 270 -8.03 -4.87 30.60
C GLY A 270 -9.04 -3.78 30.30
N LYS A 271 -9.04 -3.19 29.08
CA LYS A 271 -9.91 -2.05 28.72
C LYS A 271 -11.01 -2.39 27.70
N HIS A 272 -11.23 -3.66 27.39
CA HIS A 272 -12.15 -4.08 26.31
C HIS A 272 -11.89 -3.36 24.98
N LEU A 273 -10.61 -3.13 24.69
CA LEU A 273 -10.09 -2.62 23.41
C LEU A 273 -9.35 -3.75 22.71
N GLU A 274 -9.61 -3.95 21.43
CA GLU A 274 -9.01 -5.02 20.66
C GLU A 274 -8.15 -4.42 19.54
N LEU A 275 -6.97 -5.00 19.29
CA LEU A 275 -6.23 -4.71 18.07
C LEU A 275 -6.67 -5.68 16.98
N LEU A 276 -6.65 -5.21 15.73
CA LEU A 276 -6.82 -6.11 14.58
C LEU A 276 -5.83 -7.28 14.71
N PRO A 277 -6.25 -8.56 14.51
CA PRO A 277 -5.40 -9.73 14.72
C PRO A 277 -4.03 -9.61 14.06
N LYS A 278 -2.97 -10.03 14.74
CA LYS A 278 -1.61 -10.02 14.21
C LYS A 278 -1.48 -11.03 13.07
N VAL A 279 -0.75 -10.63 12.00
CA VAL A 279 -0.33 -11.52 10.92
C VAL A 279 1.19 -11.68 11.00
N GLU A 280 1.68 -12.90 10.87
CA GLU A 280 3.12 -13.16 10.87
C GLU A 280 3.80 -12.42 9.70
N GLY A 281 4.96 -11.82 9.97
CA GLY A 281 5.70 -11.06 8.97
C GLY A 281 5.14 -9.67 8.63
N GLU A 282 4.09 -9.18 9.32
CA GLU A 282 3.56 -7.82 9.08
C GLU A 282 4.59 -6.74 9.43
N ASN A 283 4.60 -5.63 8.68
CA ASN A 283 5.52 -4.51 8.92
C ASN A 283 4.99 -3.47 9.92
N ASN A 284 3.76 -3.64 10.42
CA ASN A 284 3.07 -2.74 11.34
C ASN A 284 2.99 -1.28 10.85
N TRP A 285 2.80 -1.06 9.54
CA TRP A 285 2.69 0.29 8.99
C TRP A 285 1.67 1.15 9.75
N LEU A 286 0.46 0.62 9.98
CA LEU A 286 -0.56 1.21 10.85
C LEU A 286 -1.06 0.19 11.88
N THR A 287 -1.24 0.65 13.12
CA THR A 287 -1.92 -0.12 14.15
C THR A 287 -3.41 0.17 14.08
N ILE A 288 -4.22 -0.87 14.00
CA ILE A 288 -5.68 -0.78 13.90
C ILE A 288 -6.29 -1.26 15.21
N MET A 289 -7.14 -0.42 15.82
CA MET A 289 -7.95 -0.76 16.99
C MET A 289 -9.40 -0.98 16.61
N LEU A 290 -10.03 -2.00 17.14
CA LEU A 290 -11.42 -2.35 16.92
C LEU A 290 -12.24 -2.01 18.17
N LEU A 291 -13.30 -1.23 18.00
CA LEU A 291 -14.25 -0.85 19.02
C LEU A 291 -15.50 -1.76 18.94
N ARG A 292 -16.43 -1.65 19.88
CA ARG A 292 -17.70 -2.43 19.87
C ARG A 292 -18.60 -2.03 18.70
N ASN A 293 -18.63 -0.73 18.36
CA ASN A 293 -19.51 -0.18 17.32
C ASN A 293 -19.00 1.16 16.79
N SER A 294 -19.71 1.73 15.82
CA SER A 294 -19.32 3.00 15.19
C SER A 294 -19.42 4.22 16.13
N ARG A 295 -20.32 4.21 17.11
CA ARG A 295 -20.43 5.31 18.08
C ARG A 295 -19.18 5.38 18.95
N GLU A 296 -18.71 4.24 19.44
CA GLU A 296 -17.48 4.17 20.22
C GLU A 296 -16.25 4.54 19.37
N ARG A 297 -16.20 4.07 18.11
CA ARG A 297 -15.16 4.47 17.16
C ARG A 297 -15.10 6.00 17.02
N ASP A 298 -16.23 6.64 16.76
CA ASP A 298 -16.31 8.09 16.55
C ASP A 298 -16.00 8.86 17.85
N SER A 299 -16.39 8.31 19.01
CA SER A 299 -16.03 8.85 20.32
C SER A 299 -14.51 8.80 20.54
N LEU A 300 -13.87 7.64 20.32
CA LEU A 300 -12.42 7.50 20.47
C LEU A 300 -11.64 8.47 19.56
N ILE A 301 -12.10 8.66 18.32
CA ILE A 301 -11.50 9.63 17.40
C ILE A 301 -11.58 11.05 17.96
N LYS A 302 -12.69 11.43 18.59
CA LYS A 302 -12.85 12.75 19.25
C LYS A 302 -11.94 12.91 20.45
N PHE A 303 -11.75 11.87 21.28
CA PHE A 303 -10.80 11.88 22.39
C PHE A 303 -9.37 12.15 21.90
N PHE A 304 -8.94 11.45 20.87
CA PHE A 304 -7.63 11.65 20.27
C PHE A 304 -7.50 13.06 19.66
N GLU A 305 -8.50 13.55 18.95
CA GLU A 305 -8.46 14.88 18.34
C GLU A 305 -8.40 15.98 19.39
N ALA A 306 -9.10 15.85 20.53
CA ALA A 306 -9.05 16.80 21.65
C ALA A 306 -7.64 16.95 22.22
N GLU A 307 -6.85 15.89 22.21
CA GLU A 307 -5.44 15.88 22.60
C GLU A 307 -4.48 16.12 21.42
N ASN A 308 -4.99 16.61 20.29
CA ASN A 308 -4.23 16.91 19.07
C ASN A 308 -3.41 15.70 18.55
N VAL A 309 -4.04 14.51 18.57
CA VAL A 309 -3.49 13.25 18.02
C VAL A 309 -4.36 12.79 16.85
N GLU A 310 -3.76 12.64 15.68
CA GLU A 310 -4.48 12.22 14.49
C GLU A 310 -4.78 10.73 14.51
N THR A 311 -6.06 10.41 14.27
CA THR A 311 -6.54 9.06 14.00
C THR A 311 -7.51 9.10 12.83
N ARG A 312 -7.76 7.96 12.19
CA ARG A 312 -8.69 7.85 11.05
C ARG A 312 -9.53 6.60 11.19
N PRO A 313 -10.79 6.57 10.73
CA PRO A 313 -11.50 5.32 10.52
C PRO A 313 -10.69 4.41 9.59
N VAL A 314 -10.84 3.10 9.74
CA VAL A 314 -10.41 2.11 8.72
C VAL A 314 -11.03 2.50 7.36
N TRP A 315 -10.42 2.09 6.26
CA TRP A 315 -10.86 2.44 4.92
C TRP A 315 -12.35 2.11 4.70
N LYS A 316 -13.09 3.07 4.14
CA LYS A 316 -14.45 2.80 3.68
C LYS A 316 -14.41 1.83 2.50
N PRO A 317 -15.07 0.66 2.58
CA PRO A 317 -15.07 -0.33 1.51
C PRO A 317 -15.43 0.26 0.15
N MET A 318 -14.80 -0.22 -0.92
CA MET A 318 -14.99 0.30 -2.28
C MET A 318 -16.44 0.19 -2.74
N HIS A 319 -17.13 -0.92 -2.45
CA HIS A 319 -18.54 -1.09 -2.83
C HIS A 319 -19.50 -0.08 -2.14
N LEU A 320 -19.07 0.57 -1.05
CA LEU A 320 -19.82 1.65 -0.40
C LEU A 320 -19.49 3.04 -0.96
N GLN A 321 -18.50 3.16 -1.85
CA GLN A 321 -18.15 4.41 -2.50
C GLN A 321 -19.17 4.73 -3.60
N LYS A 322 -19.61 5.99 -3.68
CA LYS A 322 -20.64 6.42 -4.65
C LYS A 322 -20.26 6.09 -6.10
N VAL A 323 -18.96 6.18 -6.44
CA VAL A 323 -18.43 5.93 -7.77
C VAL A 323 -18.55 4.46 -8.20
N PHE A 324 -18.69 3.53 -7.24
CA PHE A 324 -18.81 2.09 -7.49
C PHE A 324 -20.20 1.53 -7.17
N LYS A 325 -21.21 2.42 -7.05
CA LYS A 325 -22.60 1.98 -6.82
C LYS A 325 -23.07 1.07 -7.95
N GLY A 326 -23.57 -0.12 -7.59
CA GLY A 326 -24.09 -1.10 -8.54
C GLY A 326 -23.03 -2.07 -9.08
N CYS A 327 -21.75 -1.92 -8.74
CA CYS A 327 -20.74 -2.92 -9.06
C CYS A 327 -20.98 -4.24 -8.33
N ARG A 328 -20.55 -5.35 -8.94
CA ARG A 328 -20.68 -6.69 -8.34
C ARG A 328 -19.80 -6.83 -7.08
N VAL A 329 -20.38 -7.44 -6.04
CA VAL A 329 -19.72 -7.64 -4.74
C VAL A 329 -19.90 -9.08 -4.29
N TYR A 330 -18.83 -9.67 -3.79
CA TYR A 330 -18.82 -11.00 -3.14
C TYR A 330 -18.55 -10.79 -1.64
N GLY A 331 -19.56 -11.03 -0.79
CA GLY A 331 -19.51 -10.71 0.65
C GLY A 331 -19.84 -9.25 0.93
N GLY A 332 -18.96 -8.55 1.63
CA GLY A 332 -19.08 -7.14 2.04
C GLY A 332 -19.25 -6.94 3.55
N LYS A 333 -19.77 -7.92 4.27
CA LYS A 333 -20.11 -7.79 5.71
C LYS A 333 -18.89 -7.62 6.61
N VAL A 334 -17.78 -8.29 6.31
CA VAL A 334 -16.57 -8.22 7.14
C VAL A 334 -15.91 -6.85 6.97
N SER A 335 -15.72 -6.38 5.77
CA SER A 335 -15.15 -5.06 5.48
C SER A 335 -16.04 -3.91 5.99
N GLU A 336 -17.38 -4.03 5.88
CA GLU A 336 -18.32 -3.07 6.48
C GLU A 336 -18.16 -3.03 8.02
N ASN A 337 -18.03 -4.20 8.67
CA ASN A 337 -17.81 -4.30 10.10
C ASN A 337 -16.47 -3.67 10.51
N LEU A 338 -15.38 -3.98 9.81
CA LEU A 338 -14.07 -3.37 10.06
C LEU A 338 -14.11 -1.85 9.88
N PHE A 339 -14.76 -1.34 8.85
CA PHE A 339 -14.96 0.10 8.67
C PHE A 339 -15.79 0.73 9.78
N SER A 340 -16.86 0.07 10.22
CA SER A 340 -17.76 0.61 11.25
C SER A 340 -17.10 0.67 12.63
N ARG A 341 -16.16 -0.23 12.94
CA ARG A 341 -15.56 -0.40 14.27
C ARG A 341 -14.09 0.01 14.35
N GLY A 342 -13.40 0.07 13.22
CA GLY A 342 -11.95 0.19 13.17
C GLY A 342 -11.43 1.61 13.15
N VAL A 343 -10.36 1.86 13.92
CA VAL A 343 -9.60 3.10 13.97
C VAL A 343 -8.14 2.83 13.65
N CYS A 344 -7.60 3.53 12.67
CA CYS A 344 -6.17 3.63 12.44
C CYS A 344 -5.57 4.61 13.46
N LEU A 345 -4.65 4.12 14.29
CA LEU A 345 -4.02 4.87 15.37
C LEU A 345 -2.72 5.52 14.90
N ALA A 346 -2.30 6.60 15.57
CA ALA A 346 -1.02 7.25 15.32
C ALA A 346 0.14 6.24 15.44
N SER A 347 0.81 5.97 14.33
CA SER A 347 1.79 4.88 14.19
C SER A 347 3.13 5.37 13.63
N GLY A 348 3.50 6.64 13.85
CA GLY A 348 4.77 7.20 13.39
C GLY A 348 5.98 6.49 14.00
N ALA A 349 7.03 6.23 13.20
CA ALA A 349 8.28 5.64 13.70
C ALA A 349 9.09 6.59 14.59
N GLY A 350 8.77 7.89 14.61
CA GLY A 350 9.44 8.92 15.41
C GLY A 350 8.68 9.32 16.68
N LEU A 351 7.71 8.52 17.15
CA LEU A 351 7.01 8.81 18.41
C LEU A 351 7.98 8.81 19.60
N THR A 352 7.88 9.85 20.43
CA THR A 352 8.70 10.04 21.64
C THR A 352 8.01 9.44 22.88
N GLU A 353 8.74 9.30 23.98
CA GLU A 353 8.13 8.89 25.26
C GLU A 353 7.01 9.84 25.71
N ALA A 354 7.14 11.14 25.47
CA ALA A 354 6.10 12.11 25.76
C ALA A 354 4.84 11.87 24.91
N ASP A 355 5.01 11.52 23.62
CA ASP A 355 3.90 11.16 22.75
C ASP A 355 3.19 9.88 23.22
N PHE A 356 3.96 8.85 23.60
CA PHE A 356 3.40 7.62 24.16
C PHE A 356 2.62 7.85 25.46
N LYS A 357 3.14 8.69 26.39
CA LYS A 357 2.43 9.06 27.63
C LYS A 357 1.10 9.76 27.32
N ARG A 358 1.09 10.69 26.35
CA ARG A 358 -0.13 11.40 25.93
C ARG A 358 -1.14 10.45 25.30
N ILE A 359 -0.70 9.56 24.41
CA ILE A 359 -1.56 8.54 23.78
C ILE A 359 -2.14 7.59 24.85
N ALA A 360 -1.33 7.12 25.80
CA ALA A 360 -1.80 6.25 26.88
C ALA A 360 -2.90 6.94 27.72
N LYS A 361 -2.67 8.20 28.09
CA LYS A 361 -3.68 8.99 28.84
C LYS A 361 -5.00 9.07 28.09
N VAL A 362 -5.00 9.33 26.78
CA VAL A 362 -6.23 9.35 25.96
C VAL A 362 -7.00 8.04 26.04
N LEU A 363 -6.27 6.90 25.95
CA LEU A 363 -6.89 5.56 26.02
C LEU A 363 -7.41 5.25 27.43
N ASP A 364 -6.73 5.73 28.49
CA ASP A 364 -7.17 5.58 29.88
C ASP A 364 -8.43 6.40 30.15
N ASP A 365 -8.44 7.68 29.75
CA ASP A 365 -9.58 8.59 29.91
C ASP A 365 -10.80 8.05 29.13
N PHE A 366 -10.61 7.62 27.88
CA PHE A 366 -11.68 6.99 27.08
C PHE A 366 -12.23 5.72 27.72
N ALA A 367 -11.37 4.86 28.30
CA ALA A 367 -11.80 3.63 28.94
C ALA A 367 -12.57 3.91 30.26
N ALA A 368 -12.22 4.99 30.98
CA ALA A 368 -12.88 5.39 32.22
C ALA A 368 -14.33 5.88 31.95
N GLU A 369 -14.58 6.61 30.86
CA GLU A 369 -15.92 7.07 30.48
C GLU A 369 -16.86 5.95 30.00
N ARG A 370 -16.34 4.75 29.72
CA ARG A 370 -17.10 3.58 29.24
C ARG A 370 -17.59 2.67 30.36
N LYS A 371 -17.13 2.90 31.59
CA LYS A 371 -17.60 2.19 32.78
C LYS A 371 -18.91 2.75 33.28
#